data_c6b9555743c43882cd42ab8504789220
#
_entry.id   c6b9555743c43882cd42ab8504789220
#
_cell.length_a   1.000
_cell.length_b   1.000
_cell.length_c   1.000
_cell.angle_alpha   90.00
_cell.angle_beta   90.00
_cell.angle_gamma   90.00
#
_symmetry.space_group_name_H-M   'P 1'
#
loop_
_entity.id
_entity.type
_entity.pdbx_description
1 polymer ?
#
loop_
_entity_poly.entity_id
_entity_poly.type
_entity_poly.pdbx_seq_one_letter_code
_entity_poly.pdbx_strand_id
1 'polypeptide(L)'
;MMFPEPPYPPQQGYYPPQGQYNAPPQPPPNQHGYGHPGQYQPPPGPPGPHTGYGGPPPPSQYPAGPGYAPPPGPPPGGYPPPNHGPPQPGYQQQPGFPQQPGYQQQPGYPGNYPPPAHAPQPPHMAPQHPPQGYGAPPAPSAPSLGYVPGQVAPGDFRREADALRKAMKGFGTDEKALIQVLSKLDPLQVAAVRATYKTHIRRDLYADVKSETGSYFRQGLLAIIDGPLLHDTSSAREAVEGIGTKEWLLNDILLGRSNADLNAIKTSYERTYRRSLQKDVEDDLSFKTRNLFTLVLRAARHEESAPVDYRAIQAEAQNIHGATAARIVNNADEVCSLFARSSNNELRALNQAFSERYHTSLEAHLEKEFSGHMKEALLHILRTALDPAMRDAVLLEECMKGMGTKDERLVVRVVRVHWNRQHLENVKRAYQQKYKQDLVKRVRGETSGDYQRLLVAMLE
;
A
#
# COMPACT_ATOMS: atom_id res chain seq x y z
N MET A 1 31.62 33.87 -49.80
CA MET A 1 31.85 32.81 -50.82
C MET A 1 31.33 31.51 -50.29
N MET A 2 30.14 31.12 -50.73
CA MET A 2 29.51 29.83 -50.42
C MET A 2 29.97 28.80 -51.46
N PHE A 3 30.44 27.65 -51.00
CA PHE A 3 30.66 26.51 -51.85
C PHE A 3 29.43 25.60 -51.79
N PRO A 4 28.93 25.09 -52.92
CA PRO A 4 27.80 24.16 -52.92
C PRO A 4 28.26 22.73 -52.66
N GLU A 5 27.44 21.99 -51.88
CA GLU A 5 27.62 20.55 -51.64
C GLU A 5 27.28 19.71 -52.90
N PRO A 6 27.94 18.54 -53.07
CA PRO A 6 27.65 17.66 -54.22
C PRO A 6 26.42 16.79 -53.99
N PRO A 7 25.73 16.35 -55.07
CA PRO A 7 24.48 15.57 -54.98
C PRO A 7 24.76 14.09 -54.66
N TYR A 8 23.92 13.50 -53.81
CA TYR A 8 23.92 12.08 -53.47
C TYR A 8 23.44 11.21 -54.65
N PRO A 9 24.03 10.01 -54.84
CA PRO A 9 23.55 9.07 -55.85
C PRO A 9 22.30 8.31 -55.34
N PRO A 10 21.42 7.81 -56.26
CA PRO A 10 20.20 7.12 -55.95
C PRO A 10 20.45 5.74 -55.36
N GLN A 11 19.79 5.44 -54.22
CA GLN A 11 19.81 4.09 -53.61
C GLN A 11 18.90 3.15 -54.42
N GLN A 12 19.48 2.08 -54.94
CA GLN A 12 18.79 0.93 -55.50
C GLN A 12 18.13 0.12 -54.39
N GLY A 13 16.79 -0.05 -54.46
CA GLY A 13 16.02 -0.91 -53.54
C GLY A 13 16.38 -2.38 -53.70
N TYR A 14 16.80 -3.00 -52.62
CA TYR A 14 16.91 -4.44 -52.48
C TYR A 14 15.55 -4.99 -52.02
N TYR A 15 14.88 -5.80 -52.87
CA TYR A 15 13.77 -6.66 -52.49
C TYR A 15 14.31 -8.02 -52.08
N PRO A 16 14.02 -8.54 -50.88
CA PRO A 16 14.31 -9.92 -50.54
C PRO A 16 13.29 -10.87 -51.20
N PRO A 17 13.67 -12.10 -51.55
CA PRO A 17 12.79 -13.08 -52.22
C PRO A 17 11.73 -13.60 -51.26
N GLN A 18 10.52 -13.79 -51.79
CA GLN A 18 9.37 -14.41 -51.09
C GLN A 18 9.70 -15.87 -50.72
N GLY A 19 9.84 -16.17 -49.43
CA GLY A 19 9.88 -17.50 -48.89
C GLY A 19 8.47 -18.10 -48.85
N GLN A 20 8.33 -19.30 -49.41
CA GLN A 20 7.11 -20.12 -49.41
C GLN A 20 6.72 -20.47 -47.97
N TYR A 21 5.50 -20.11 -47.57
CA TYR A 21 4.89 -20.58 -46.33
C TYR A 21 4.45 -22.04 -46.50
N ASN A 22 5.13 -22.97 -45.84
CA ASN A 22 4.62 -24.32 -45.60
C ASN A 22 3.52 -24.29 -44.54
N ALA A 23 2.34 -24.73 -44.92
CA ALA A 23 1.24 -24.96 -44.01
C ALA A 23 1.52 -26.14 -43.06
N PRO A 24 1.04 -26.11 -41.80
CA PRO A 24 1.23 -27.22 -40.86
C PRO A 24 0.40 -28.44 -41.29
N PRO A 25 0.87 -29.68 -40.99
CA PRO A 25 0.19 -30.92 -41.40
C PRO A 25 -1.11 -31.09 -40.64
N GLN A 26 -2.16 -31.55 -41.38
CA GLN A 26 -3.46 -31.96 -40.85
C GLN A 26 -3.33 -33.32 -40.12
N PRO A 27 -4.11 -33.54 -39.05
CA PRO A 27 -4.18 -34.85 -38.38
C PRO A 27 -4.89 -35.89 -39.25
N PRO A 28 -4.58 -37.22 -39.12
CA PRO A 28 -5.12 -38.28 -39.94
C PRO A 28 -6.60 -38.54 -39.67
N PRO A 29 -7.37 -39.05 -40.65
CA PRO A 29 -8.79 -39.37 -40.47
C PRO A 29 -8.98 -40.67 -39.67
N ASN A 30 -9.80 -40.64 -38.64
CA ASN A 30 -10.27 -41.80 -37.91
C ASN A 30 -11.32 -42.56 -38.76
N GLN A 31 -11.04 -43.82 -39.06
CA GLN A 31 -11.99 -44.79 -39.59
C GLN A 31 -12.66 -45.58 -38.45
N HIS A 32 -13.88 -45.96 -38.72
CA HIS A 32 -14.81 -46.95 -38.09
C HIS A 32 -15.78 -46.39 -37.06
N GLY A 33 -17.05 -46.54 -37.36
CA GLY A 33 -17.99 -47.54 -37.07
C GLY A 33 -19.43 -47.05 -37.18
N TYR A 34 -20.24 -47.74 -37.97
CA TYR A 34 -21.68 -47.55 -38.09
C TYR A 34 -22.41 -47.87 -36.79
N GLY A 35 -23.30 -46.96 -36.37
CA GLY A 35 -24.24 -47.19 -35.26
C GLY A 35 -25.51 -46.35 -35.44
N HIS A 36 -26.67 -46.98 -35.40
CA HIS A 36 -28.01 -46.50 -35.72
C HIS A 36 -28.48 -45.22 -34.97
N PRO A 37 -29.47 -44.48 -35.50
CA PRO A 37 -29.96 -43.24 -34.96
C PRO A 37 -30.90 -43.45 -33.77
N GLY A 38 -30.50 -42.97 -32.58
CA GLY A 38 -31.33 -42.83 -31.40
C GLY A 38 -31.98 -41.45 -31.35
N GLN A 39 -33.31 -41.46 -31.11
CA GLN A 39 -34.15 -40.26 -31.04
C GLN A 39 -33.68 -39.28 -29.94
N TYR A 40 -33.47 -38.03 -30.33
CA TYR A 40 -33.30 -36.91 -29.40
C TYR A 40 -34.66 -36.52 -28.82
N GLN A 41 -34.83 -36.65 -27.51
CA GLN A 41 -35.87 -35.93 -26.76
C GLN A 41 -35.30 -34.59 -26.27
N PRO A 42 -35.99 -33.47 -26.47
CA PRO A 42 -35.60 -32.18 -25.90
C PRO A 42 -35.85 -32.14 -24.38
N PRO A 43 -35.06 -31.36 -23.61
CA PRO A 43 -35.28 -31.20 -22.18
C PRO A 43 -36.57 -30.43 -21.89
N PRO A 44 -37.24 -30.70 -20.74
CA PRO A 44 -38.51 -30.05 -20.38
C PRO A 44 -38.29 -28.56 -20.08
N GLY A 45 -39.22 -27.77 -20.61
CA GLY A 45 -39.27 -26.32 -20.39
C GLY A 45 -39.70 -25.95 -18.97
N PRO A 46 -39.44 -24.67 -18.54
CA PRO A 46 -39.80 -24.22 -17.21
C PRO A 46 -41.33 -24.18 -17.03
N PRO A 47 -41.83 -24.46 -15.79
CA PRO A 47 -43.27 -24.43 -15.51
C PRO A 47 -43.80 -22.98 -15.49
N GLY A 48 -44.96 -22.78 -16.10
CA GLY A 48 -45.71 -21.53 -16.12
C GLY A 48 -46.38 -21.19 -14.77
N PRO A 49 -46.85 -19.95 -14.59
CA PRO A 49 -47.39 -19.48 -13.31
C PRO A 49 -48.79 -20.01 -13.06
N HIS A 50 -48.94 -20.76 -11.96
CA HIS A 50 -50.28 -21.11 -11.41
C HIS A 50 -50.71 -20.04 -10.39
N THR A 51 -51.78 -19.34 -10.72
CA THR A 51 -52.61 -18.59 -9.77
C THR A 51 -53.45 -19.60 -8.97
N GLY A 52 -53.28 -19.58 -7.65
CA GLY A 52 -54.10 -20.38 -6.73
C GLY A 52 -53.99 -19.84 -5.30
N TYR A 53 -55.05 -19.19 -4.82
CA TYR A 53 -55.26 -18.82 -3.43
C TYR A 53 -55.34 -20.07 -2.54
N GLY A 54 -54.53 -20.13 -1.49
CA GLY A 54 -54.62 -21.15 -0.45
C GLY A 54 -54.00 -20.62 0.85
N GLY A 55 -54.79 -20.53 1.90
CA GLY A 55 -54.42 -19.99 3.21
C GLY A 55 -53.36 -20.81 3.97
N PRO A 56 -52.89 -20.30 5.11
CA PRO A 56 -51.74 -20.86 5.84
C PRO A 56 -52.12 -22.20 6.52
N PRO A 57 -51.19 -23.17 6.58
CA PRO A 57 -51.37 -24.41 7.31
C PRO A 57 -51.28 -24.23 8.82
N PRO A 58 -51.97 -25.07 9.62
CA PRO A 58 -51.95 -25.00 11.09
C PRO A 58 -50.59 -25.49 11.64
N PRO A 59 -50.20 -25.06 12.87
CA PRO A 59 -48.92 -25.40 13.47
C PRO A 59 -48.88 -26.88 13.90
N SER A 60 -47.87 -27.61 13.50
CA SER A 60 -47.59 -28.97 13.97
C SER A 60 -47.05 -28.94 15.40
N GLN A 61 -47.72 -29.73 16.26
CA GLN A 61 -47.31 -29.99 17.64
C GLN A 61 -46.06 -30.85 17.67
N TYR A 62 -45.03 -30.37 18.35
CA TYR A 62 -43.89 -31.18 18.80
C TYR A 62 -44.03 -31.46 20.30
N PRO A 63 -43.68 -32.68 20.77
CA PRO A 63 -43.78 -33.02 22.18
C PRO A 63 -42.74 -32.34 23.04
N ALA A 64 -43.15 -31.88 24.23
CA ALA A 64 -42.33 -31.19 25.23
C ALA A 64 -41.26 -32.15 25.80
N GLY A 65 -39.97 -31.74 25.69
CA GLY A 65 -38.86 -32.29 26.46
C GLY A 65 -38.69 -31.50 27.81
N PRO A 66 -38.06 -32.11 28.83
CA PRO A 66 -38.07 -31.56 30.18
C PRO A 66 -37.26 -30.29 30.31
N GLY A 67 -37.87 -29.29 31.02
CA GLY A 67 -37.34 -27.98 31.20
C GLY A 67 -36.06 -27.90 32.05
N TYR A 68 -35.10 -27.13 31.55
CA TYR A 68 -34.01 -26.59 32.36
C TYR A 68 -34.43 -25.18 32.81
N ALA A 69 -34.45 -24.97 34.13
CA ALA A 69 -34.63 -23.67 34.73
C ALA A 69 -33.39 -22.78 34.50
N PRO A 70 -33.55 -21.47 34.22
CA PRO A 70 -32.40 -20.57 34.13
C PRO A 70 -31.78 -20.32 35.51
N PRO A 71 -30.47 -20.10 35.60
CA PRO A 71 -29.81 -19.82 36.87
C PRO A 71 -30.26 -18.47 37.45
N PRO A 72 -30.28 -18.29 38.78
CA PRO A 72 -30.69 -17.06 39.45
C PRO A 72 -29.66 -15.95 39.19
N GLY A 73 -30.17 -14.74 38.90
CA GLY A 73 -29.34 -13.55 38.70
C GLY A 73 -28.62 -13.11 39.98
N PRO A 74 -27.51 -12.37 39.85
CA PRO A 74 -26.74 -11.90 41.00
C PRO A 74 -27.53 -10.84 41.82
N PRO A 75 -27.29 -10.76 43.14
CA PRO A 75 -27.99 -9.80 44.00
C PRO A 75 -27.56 -8.35 43.71
N PRO A 76 -28.39 -7.34 43.98
CA PRO A 76 -28.05 -5.94 43.78
C PRO A 76 -26.95 -5.51 44.74
N GLY A 77 -25.75 -5.22 44.22
CA GLY A 77 -24.63 -4.70 45.00
C GLY A 77 -24.84 -3.22 45.30
N GLY A 78 -24.81 -2.87 46.59
CA GLY A 78 -24.84 -1.51 47.06
C GLY A 78 -23.59 -0.73 46.65
N TYR A 79 -23.76 0.55 46.36
CA TYR A 79 -22.67 1.50 46.08
C TYR A 79 -21.81 1.70 47.34
N PRO A 80 -20.47 1.60 47.24
CA PRO A 80 -19.60 2.06 48.33
C PRO A 80 -19.49 3.59 48.31
N PRO A 81 -19.31 4.23 49.47
CA PRO A 81 -19.13 5.68 49.56
C PRO A 81 -17.76 6.12 48.96
N PRO A 82 -17.60 7.41 48.56
CA PRO A 82 -16.39 7.91 47.96
C PRO A 82 -15.22 7.90 48.94
N ASN A 83 -14.16 7.22 48.57
CA ASN A 83 -12.92 7.16 49.32
C ASN A 83 -12.13 8.44 49.09
N HIS A 84 -11.88 9.22 50.14
CA HIS A 84 -10.97 10.36 50.14
C HIS A 84 -9.55 9.83 50.01
N GLY A 85 -8.90 10.02 48.85
CA GLY A 85 -7.50 9.76 48.66
C GLY A 85 -6.62 10.73 49.44
N PRO A 86 -5.40 10.31 49.85
CA PRO A 86 -4.48 11.16 50.57
C PRO A 86 -3.97 12.35 49.73
N PRO A 87 -3.60 13.49 50.36
CA PRO A 87 -3.18 14.69 49.66
C PRO A 87 -1.84 14.46 48.92
N GLN A 88 -1.77 14.90 47.68
CA GLN A 88 -0.50 14.93 46.91
C GLN A 88 0.46 15.95 47.52
N PRO A 89 1.78 15.65 47.58
CA PRO A 89 2.80 16.64 47.93
C PRO A 89 2.95 17.69 46.83
N GLY A 90 2.93 18.95 47.25
CA GLY A 90 3.07 20.10 46.36
C GLY A 90 4.41 20.09 45.62
N TYR A 91 4.38 20.47 44.34
CA TYR A 91 5.57 20.74 43.53
C TYR A 91 6.28 21.97 44.11
N GLN A 92 7.48 21.75 44.67
CA GLN A 92 8.40 22.81 44.98
C GLN A 92 8.97 23.38 43.67
N GLN A 93 8.84 24.72 43.52
CA GLN A 93 9.50 25.49 42.46
C GLN A 93 11.01 25.36 42.62
N GLN A 94 11.71 24.96 41.58
CA GLN A 94 13.17 25.04 41.50
C GLN A 94 13.61 26.50 41.36
N PRO A 95 14.69 26.93 42.09
CA PRO A 95 15.27 28.24 41.93
C PRO A 95 15.96 28.41 40.59
N GLY A 96 15.79 29.57 39.97
CA GLY A 96 16.40 29.95 38.70
C GLY A 96 17.93 29.92 38.73
N PHE A 97 18.54 29.56 37.62
CA PHE A 97 19.98 29.63 37.38
C PHE A 97 20.47 31.09 37.36
N PRO A 98 21.60 31.42 38.00
CA PRO A 98 22.20 32.73 37.92
C PRO A 98 22.80 33.00 36.52
N GLN A 99 22.51 34.17 35.99
CA GLN A 99 23.14 34.67 34.76
C GLN A 99 24.61 34.95 35.00
N GLN A 100 25.50 34.56 34.10
CA GLN A 100 26.90 34.91 34.09
C GLN A 100 27.09 36.40 33.68
N PRO A 101 27.99 37.15 34.35
CA PRO A 101 28.32 38.50 33.97
C PRO A 101 29.18 38.56 32.71
N GLY A 102 28.92 39.54 31.85
CA GLY A 102 29.66 39.80 30.63
C GLY A 102 31.13 40.22 30.90
N TYR A 103 32.00 39.75 30.03
CA TYR A 103 33.42 40.16 30.03
C TYR A 103 33.57 41.58 29.44
N GLN A 104 34.06 42.51 30.27
CA GLN A 104 34.54 43.83 29.85
C GLN A 104 35.97 43.69 29.29
N GLN A 105 36.24 44.30 28.16
CA GLN A 105 37.57 44.49 27.58
C GLN A 105 38.37 45.50 28.41
N GLN A 106 39.60 45.19 28.76
CA GLN A 106 40.58 46.13 29.18
C GLN A 106 41.78 46.25 28.22
N PRO A 107 42.38 47.43 28.05
CA PRO A 107 43.40 47.73 27.06
C PRO A 107 44.82 47.31 27.49
N GLY A 108 45.68 47.04 26.49
CA GLY A 108 47.01 46.52 26.64
C GLY A 108 48.02 47.49 27.20
N TYR A 109 49.07 46.94 27.82
CA TYR A 109 50.39 47.61 28.05
C TYR A 109 51.51 46.66 27.58
N PRO A 110 52.59 47.17 27.01
CA PRO A 110 53.70 46.38 26.54
C PRO A 110 54.77 46.19 27.64
N GLY A 111 55.23 44.98 27.85
CA GLY A 111 56.31 44.70 28.77
C GLY A 111 57.18 43.54 28.25
N ASN A 112 58.41 43.91 27.88
CA ASN A 112 59.54 43.08 27.49
C ASN A 112 60.11 42.34 28.71
N TYR A 113 60.13 40.99 28.72
CA TYR A 113 60.98 40.18 29.60
C TYR A 113 61.49 38.93 28.81
N PRO A 114 62.78 38.56 29.08
CA PRO A 114 63.42 37.43 28.39
C PRO A 114 62.94 36.08 28.90
N PRO A 115 63.09 34.96 28.11
CA PRO A 115 62.57 33.67 28.47
C PRO A 115 63.42 32.96 29.54
N PRO A 116 62.79 32.23 30.49
CA PRO A 116 63.49 31.33 31.35
C PRO A 116 63.66 29.92 30.74
N ALA A 117 64.72 29.28 31.17
CA ALA A 117 65.28 28.01 30.70
C ALA A 117 64.32 26.79 30.80
N HIS A 118 64.58 25.86 29.93
CA HIS A 118 63.88 24.57 29.76
C HIS A 118 63.72 23.77 31.05
N ALA A 119 62.45 23.47 31.39
CA ALA A 119 62.11 22.34 32.26
C ALA A 119 61.75 21.09 31.43
N PRO A 120 62.02 19.87 31.89
CA PRO A 120 61.77 18.63 31.14
C PRO A 120 60.27 18.39 30.94
N GLN A 121 59.84 18.13 29.70
CA GLN A 121 58.46 17.80 29.35
C GLN A 121 58.12 16.36 29.89
N PRO A 122 56.94 16.20 30.48
CA PRO A 122 56.42 14.86 30.77
C PRO A 122 56.05 14.10 29.46
N PRO A 123 56.05 12.78 29.46
CA PRO A 123 55.84 11.97 28.26
C PRO A 123 54.47 12.30 27.63
N HIS A 124 54.45 12.50 26.32
CA HIS A 124 53.23 12.68 25.50
C HIS A 124 52.32 11.49 25.70
N MET A 125 51.24 11.66 26.45
CA MET A 125 50.05 10.77 26.33
C MET A 125 49.42 11.05 24.94
N ALA A 126 49.31 10.01 24.14
CA ALA A 126 48.54 10.05 22.91
C ALA A 126 47.12 10.59 23.19
N PRO A 127 46.52 11.42 22.29
CA PRO A 127 45.16 11.88 22.48
C PRO A 127 44.25 10.64 22.54
N GLN A 128 43.64 10.39 23.71
CA GLN A 128 42.53 9.47 23.84
C GLN A 128 41.40 10.04 23.02
N HIS A 129 41.07 9.36 21.92
CA HIS A 129 39.83 9.64 21.21
C HIS A 129 38.69 9.60 22.22
N PRO A 130 37.80 10.60 22.27
CA PRO A 130 36.60 10.51 23.09
C PRO A 130 35.84 9.24 22.66
N PRO A 131 35.24 8.49 23.58
CA PRO A 131 34.44 7.34 23.23
C PRO A 131 33.41 7.81 22.22
N GLN A 132 33.36 7.12 21.05
CA GLN A 132 32.32 7.36 20.07
C GLN A 132 30.98 7.20 20.80
N GLY A 133 30.31 8.32 21.02
CA GLY A 133 28.99 8.32 21.64
C GLY A 133 28.10 7.37 20.84
N TYR A 134 27.45 6.44 21.49
CA TYR A 134 26.37 5.67 20.91
C TYR A 134 25.41 6.68 20.32
N GLY A 135 25.35 6.74 18.98
CA GLY A 135 24.43 7.63 18.27
C GLY A 135 23.02 7.42 18.79
N ALA A 136 22.25 8.49 18.91
CA ALA A 136 20.84 8.37 19.27
C ALA A 136 20.18 7.35 18.35
N PRO A 137 19.25 6.51 18.86
CA PRO A 137 18.53 5.56 18.01
C PRO A 137 17.89 6.29 16.81
N PRO A 138 17.83 5.65 15.62
CA PRO A 138 17.25 6.24 14.43
C PRO A 138 15.84 6.74 14.71
N ALA A 139 15.53 7.98 14.29
CA ALA A 139 14.20 8.55 14.48
C ALA A 139 13.15 7.76 13.67
N PRO A 140 12.04 7.33 14.29
CA PRO A 140 10.95 6.67 13.59
C PRO A 140 10.35 7.58 12.51
N SER A 141 9.97 6.98 11.38
CA SER A 141 9.23 7.68 10.33
C SER A 141 7.86 8.12 10.83
N ALA A 142 7.44 9.35 10.50
CA ALA A 142 6.08 9.79 10.77
C ALA A 142 5.07 9.01 9.91
N PRO A 143 3.81 8.81 10.39
CA PRO A 143 2.74 8.26 9.56
C PRO A 143 2.50 9.10 8.31
N SER A 144 2.16 8.44 7.21
CA SER A 144 1.78 9.12 5.97
C SER A 144 0.52 9.97 6.14
N LEU A 145 0.32 10.95 5.24
CA LEU A 145 -0.85 11.83 5.29
C LEU A 145 -2.14 11.00 5.24
N GLY A 146 -3.04 11.25 6.19
CA GLY A 146 -4.30 10.53 6.35
C GLY A 146 -4.20 9.20 7.12
N TYR A 147 -3.00 8.85 7.67
CA TYR A 147 -2.83 7.66 8.53
C TYR A 147 -2.90 7.97 10.02
N VAL A 148 -3.15 9.21 10.41
CA VAL A 148 -3.40 9.59 11.81
C VAL A 148 -4.92 9.63 12.03
N PRO A 149 -5.51 8.72 12.82
CA PRO A 149 -6.94 8.69 13.06
C PRO A 149 -7.48 9.99 13.67
N GLY A 150 -8.57 10.51 13.11
CA GLY A 150 -9.21 11.73 13.59
C GLY A 150 -8.57 13.05 13.14
N GLN A 151 -7.46 13.01 12.41
CA GLN A 151 -6.87 14.19 11.80
C GLN A 151 -7.73 14.67 10.63
N VAL A 152 -8.04 15.97 10.63
CA VAL A 152 -8.82 16.65 9.59
C VAL A 152 -8.13 17.92 9.14
N ALA A 153 -8.38 18.37 7.91
CA ALA A 153 -7.92 19.68 7.47
C ALA A 153 -8.64 20.80 8.24
N PRO A 154 -7.94 21.89 8.56
CA PRO A 154 -8.59 23.10 9.08
C PRO A 154 -9.39 23.80 7.96
N GLY A 155 -10.48 24.48 8.32
CA GLY A 155 -11.29 25.25 7.37
C GLY A 155 -12.78 24.95 7.45
N ASP A 156 -13.54 25.60 6.57
CA ASP A 156 -15.00 25.40 6.44
C ASP A 156 -15.30 24.61 5.16
N PHE A 157 -15.82 23.41 5.31
CA PHE A 157 -16.16 22.48 4.24
C PHE A 157 -17.67 22.33 4.02
N ARG A 158 -18.46 23.29 4.49
CA ARG A 158 -19.94 23.25 4.29
C ARG A 158 -20.32 23.36 2.83
N ARG A 159 -19.57 24.13 2.04
CA ARG A 159 -19.80 24.26 0.59
C ARG A 159 -19.66 22.92 -0.13
N GLU A 160 -18.64 22.17 0.17
CA GLU A 160 -18.38 20.82 -0.38
C GLU A 160 -19.47 19.85 0.09
N ALA A 161 -19.81 19.87 1.36
CA ALA A 161 -20.86 19.04 1.94
C ALA A 161 -22.24 19.34 1.30
N ASP A 162 -22.61 20.60 1.14
CA ASP A 162 -23.86 21.03 0.47
C ASP A 162 -23.87 20.62 -1.01
N ALA A 163 -22.75 20.78 -1.72
CA ALA A 163 -22.62 20.38 -3.12
C ALA A 163 -22.83 18.86 -3.29
N LEU A 164 -22.18 18.05 -2.44
CA LEU A 164 -22.37 16.60 -2.42
C LEU A 164 -23.81 16.21 -2.09
N ARG A 165 -24.43 16.86 -1.09
CA ARG A 165 -25.84 16.61 -0.77
C ARG A 165 -26.77 16.98 -1.89
N LYS A 166 -26.53 18.11 -2.56
CA LYS A 166 -27.32 18.55 -3.72
C LYS A 166 -27.21 17.56 -4.88
N ALA A 167 -26.01 17.02 -5.13
CA ALA A 167 -25.76 16.04 -6.18
C ALA A 167 -26.53 14.72 -5.99
N MET A 168 -26.90 14.40 -4.74
CA MET A 168 -27.59 13.15 -4.36
C MET A 168 -29.03 13.40 -3.83
N LYS A 169 -29.57 14.63 -4.01
CA LYS A 169 -30.91 14.94 -3.51
C LYS A 169 -31.89 15.02 -4.67
N GLY A 170 -32.90 14.16 -4.66
CA GLY A 170 -33.98 14.21 -5.66
C GLY A 170 -34.06 12.93 -6.47
N PHE A 171 -34.42 13.07 -7.73
CA PHE A 171 -34.49 11.94 -8.65
C PHE A 171 -33.23 11.89 -9.50
N GLY A 172 -32.46 10.82 -9.35
CA GLY A 172 -31.15 10.64 -10.01
C GLY A 172 -30.00 11.29 -9.25
N THR A 173 -28.79 11.09 -9.77
CA THR A 173 -27.53 11.54 -9.19
C THR A 173 -26.80 12.45 -10.17
N ASP A 174 -26.19 13.52 -9.69
CA ASP A 174 -25.24 14.33 -10.48
C ASP A 174 -23.82 13.80 -10.25
N GLU A 175 -23.45 12.77 -11.02
CA GLU A 175 -22.14 12.11 -10.93
C GLU A 175 -21.00 13.09 -11.22
N LYS A 176 -21.22 14.06 -12.11
CA LYS A 176 -20.23 15.08 -12.45
C LYS A 176 -19.91 15.96 -11.23
N ALA A 177 -20.94 16.37 -10.47
CA ALA A 177 -20.72 17.14 -9.25
C ALA A 177 -19.98 16.31 -8.17
N LEU A 178 -20.31 15.03 -8.01
CA LEU A 178 -19.57 14.14 -7.10
C LEU A 178 -18.10 14.04 -7.47
N ILE A 179 -17.79 13.84 -8.76
CA ILE A 179 -16.42 13.77 -9.27
C ILE A 179 -15.69 15.10 -9.03
N GLN A 180 -16.30 16.23 -9.38
CA GLN A 180 -15.67 17.56 -9.27
C GLN A 180 -15.28 17.91 -7.83
N VAL A 181 -16.06 17.48 -6.85
CA VAL A 181 -15.73 17.72 -5.44
C VAL A 181 -14.69 16.71 -4.96
N LEU A 182 -14.97 15.41 -5.07
CA LEU A 182 -14.20 14.38 -4.39
C LEU A 182 -12.81 14.15 -4.98
N SER A 183 -12.63 14.26 -6.31
CA SER A 183 -11.35 14.00 -6.97
C SER A 183 -10.28 15.07 -6.72
N LYS A 184 -10.60 16.17 -6.05
CA LYS A 184 -9.66 17.29 -5.80
C LYS A 184 -9.16 17.35 -4.36
N LEU A 185 -9.77 16.60 -3.47
CA LEU A 185 -9.51 16.66 -2.04
C LEU A 185 -8.28 15.82 -1.68
N ASP A 186 -7.45 16.36 -0.81
CA ASP A 186 -6.42 15.58 -0.13
C ASP A 186 -7.00 14.74 1.01
N PRO A 187 -6.24 13.79 1.62
CA PRO A 187 -6.76 12.92 2.68
C PRO A 187 -7.38 13.64 3.88
N LEU A 188 -6.81 14.78 4.28
CA LEU A 188 -7.32 15.52 5.44
C LEU A 188 -8.57 16.34 5.09
N GLN A 189 -8.63 16.86 3.87
CA GLN A 189 -9.80 17.55 3.35
C GLN A 189 -10.98 16.60 3.20
N VAL A 190 -10.77 15.39 2.68
CA VAL A 190 -11.81 14.35 2.63
C VAL A 190 -12.35 14.04 4.03
N ALA A 191 -11.46 13.86 5.00
CA ALA A 191 -11.84 13.63 6.39
C ALA A 191 -12.67 14.80 6.95
N ALA A 192 -12.29 16.05 6.65
CA ALA A 192 -13.02 17.25 7.04
C ALA A 192 -14.40 17.35 6.38
N VAL A 193 -14.49 17.08 5.06
CA VAL A 193 -15.77 17.04 4.32
C VAL A 193 -16.70 15.97 4.93
N ARG A 194 -16.18 14.77 5.19
CA ARG A 194 -16.96 13.68 5.80
C ARG A 194 -17.49 14.07 7.19
N ALA A 195 -16.66 14.68 8.04
CA ALA A 195 -17.05 15.18 9.35
C ALA A 195 -18.09 16.31 9.24
N THR A 196 -17.90 17.26 8.32
CA THR A 196 -18.84 18.36 8.07
C THR A 196 -20.17 17.83 7.52
N TYR A 197 -20.15 16.87 6.61
CA TYR A 197 -21.36 16.25 6.09
C TYR A 197 -22.19 15.61 7.21
N LYS A 198 -21.52 14.90 8.13
CA LYS A 198 -22.18 14.30 9.29
C LYS A 198 -22.80 15.33 10.25
N THR A 199 -22.11 16.44 10.52
CA THR A 199 -22.56 17.45 11.49
C THR A 199 -23.51 18.48 10.90
N HIS A 200 -23.25 18.96 9.69
CA HIS A 200 -24.01 20.01 8.99
C HIS A 200 -25.23 19.43 8.27
N ILE A 201 -25.07 18.39 7.45
CA ILE A 201 -26.16 17.74 6.73
C ILE A 201 -26.91 16.73 7.61
N ARG A 202 -26.31 16.28 8.70
CA ARG A 202 -26.84 15.26 9.63
C ARG A 202 -27.11 13.91 8.96
N ARG A 203 -26.25 13.54 8.00
CA ARG A 203 -26.28 12.27 7.26
C ARG A 203 -24.88 11.68 7.17
N ASP A 204 -24.79 10.42 6.80
CA ASP A 204 -23.53 9.76 6.53
C ASP A 204 -23.20 9.83 5.03
N LEU A 205 -22.08 10.47 4.67
CA LEU A 205 -21.65 10.66 3.27
C LEU A 205 -21.37 9.32 2.57
N TYR A 206 -20.75 8.39 3.28
CA TYR A 206 -20.44 7.07 2.73
C TYR A 206 -21.73 6.29 2.39
N ALA A 207 -22.70 6.30 3.30
CA ALA A 207 -23.98 5.65 3.10
C ALA A 207 -24.77 6.29 1.96
N ASP A 208 -24.81 7.62 1.88
CA ASP A 208 -25.50 8.34 0.80
C ASP A 208 -24.89 8.01 -0.56
N VAL A 209 -23.56 8.09 -0.73
CA VAL A 209 -22.89 7.75 -2.00
C VAL A 209 -23.09 6.27 -2.34
N LYS A 210 -23.04 5.38 -1.34
CA LYS A 210 -23.27 3.95 -1.54
C LYS A 210 -24.68 3.64 -2.07
N SER A 211 -25.69 4.37 -1.64
CA SER A 211 -27.07 4.18 -2.11
C SER A 211 -27.32 4.76 -3.49
N GLU A 212 -26.64 5.85 -3.84
CA GLU A 212 -26.90 6.64 -5.04
C GLU A 212 -26.06 6.23 -6.26
N THR A 213 -25.01 5.45 -6.06
CA THR A 213 -24.07 5.10 -7.13
C THR A 213 -23.93 3.58 -7.30
N GLY A 214 -23.24 3.12 -8.35
CA GLY A 214 -23.08 1.71 -8.65
C GLY A 214 -21.71 1.33 -9.22
N SER A 215 -21.44 0.03 -9.29
CA SER A 215 -20.30 -0.57 -9.98
C SER A 215 -18.93 0.00 -9.53
N TYR A 216 -17.94 0.04 -10.40
CA TYR A 216 -16.59 0.57 -10.14
C TYR A 216 -16.56 2.08 -9.87
N PHE A 217 -17.54 2.83 -10.37
CA PHE A 217 -17.71 4.25 -10.02
C PHE A 217 -17.96 4.40 -8.51
N ARG A 218 -18.88 3.62 -7.94
CA ARG A 218 -19.14 3.56 -6.49
C ARG A 218 -17.88 3.19 -5.73
N GLN A 219 -17.17 2.14 -6.17
CA GLN A 219 -15.97 1.67 -5.50
C GLN A 219 -14.91 2.79 -5.40
N GLY A 220 -14.67 3.52 -6.48
CA GLY A 220 -13.73 4.64 -6.49
C GLY A 220 -14.15 5.78 -5.56
N LEU A 221 -15.42 6.19 -5.58
CA LEU A 221 -15.93 7.25 -4.70
C LEU A 221 -15.84 6.86 -3.22
N LEU A 222 -16.22 5.62 -2.87
CA LEU A 222 -16.16 5.14 -1.50
C LEU A 222 -14.72 5.04 -1.01
N ALA A 223 -13.77 4.61 -1.87
CA ALA A 223 -12.36 4.59 -1.55
C ALA A 223 -11.79 5.99 -1.26
N ILE A 224 -12.24 7.02 -2.01
CA ILE A 224 -11.89 8.42 -1.72
C ILE A 224 -12.48 8.85 -0.37
N ILE A 225 -13.78 8.61 -0.14
CA ILE A 225 -14.48 9.03 1.09
C ILE A 225 -13.89 8.39 2.35
N ASP A 226 -13.44 7.14 2.26
CA ASP A 226 -12.75 6.47 3.35
C ASP A 226 -11.37 7.08 3.64
N GLY A 227 -10.73 7.66 2.63
CA GLY A 227 -9.36 8.11 2.74
C GLY A 227 -8.37 6.94 2.87
N PRO A 228 -7.05 7.21 2.88
CA PRO A 228 -6.06 6.16 2.72
C PRO A 228 -6.08 5.10 3.83
N LEU A 229 -6.22 5.49 5.10
CA LEU A 229 -6.17 4.55 6.22
C LEU A 229 -7.38 3.60 6.25
N LEU A 230 -8.60 4.13 6.16
CA LEU A 230 -9.80 3.28 6.22
C LEU A 230 -9.94 2.44 4.95
N HIS A 231 -9.56 2.99 3.80
CA HIS A 231 -9.53 2.22 2.54
C HIS A 231 -8.52 1.06 2.61
N ASP A 232 -7.30 1.29 3.09
CA ASP A 232 -6.32 0.22 3.29
C ASP A 232 -6.82 -0.81 4.33
N THR A 233 -7.50 -0.35 5.38
CA THR A 233 -8.09 -1.23 6.41
C THR A 233 -9.17 -2.14 5.82
N SER A 234 -10.10 -1.60 5.04
CA SER A 234 -11.18 -2.37 4.40
C SER A 234 -10.64 -3.28 3.29
N SER A 235 -9.68 -2.82 2.52
CA SER A 235 -9.01 -3.61 1.48
C SER A 235 -8.21 -4.78 2.08
N ALA A 236 -7.54 -4.59 3.22
CA ALA A 236 -6.86 -5.67 3.91
C ALA A 236 -7.86 -6.75 4.39
N ARG A 237 -9.06 -6.33 4.86
CA ARG A 237 -10.13 -7.29 5.20
C ARG A 237 -10.64 -8.02 3.96
N GLU A 238 -10.92 -7.30 2.90
CA GLU A 238 -11.39 -7.86 1.62
C GLU A 238 -10.39 -8.86 1.02
N ALA A 239 -9.10 -8.64 1.24
CA ALA A 239 -8.06 -9.51 0.70
C ALA A 239 -8.04 -10.91 1.32
N VAL A 240 -8.49 -11.04 2.59
CA VAL A 240 -8.49 -12.29 3.37
C VAL A 240 -9.89 -12.78 3.74
N GLU A 241 -10.94 -12.16 3.18
CA GLU A 241 -12.32 -12.55 3.45
C GLU A 241 -12.89 -13.40 2.33
N GLY A 242 -13.42 -14.57 2.66
CA GLY A 242 -14.06 -15.46 1.70
C GLY A 242 -13.22 -16.68 1.33
N ILE A 243 -13.35 -17.14 0.09
CA ILE A 243 -12.60 -18.29 -0.41
C ILE A 243 -11.40 -17.81 -1.22
N GLY A 244 -10.21 -18.13 -0.75
CA GLY A 244 -8.94 -17.73 -1.38
C GLY A 244 -8.51 -16.29 -1.04
N THR A 245 -7.24 -16.01 -1.32
CA THR A 245 -6.59 -14.73 -0.98
C THR A 245 -6.51 -13.84 -2.21
N LYS A 246 -6.86 -12.56 -2.06
CA LYS A 246 -6.49 -11.55 -3.07
C LYS A 246 -5.03 -11.11 -2.85
N GLU A 247 -4.09 -11.97 -3.24
CA GLU A 247 -2.65 -11.78 -3.01
C GLU A 247 -2.12 -10.42 -3.49
N TRP A 248 -2.57 -9.99 -4.68
CA TRP A 248 -2.18 -8.69 -5.24
C TRP A 248 -2.60 -7.52 -4.32
N LEU A 249 -3.74 -7.65 -3.65
CA LEU A 249 -4.26 -6.61 -2.76
C LEU A 249 -3.45 -6.56 -1.46
N LEU A 250 -3.11 -7.71 -0.90
CA LEU A 250 -2.18 -7.78 0.24
C LEU A 250 -0.83 -7.16 -0.08
N ASN A 251 -0.27 -7.43 -1.27
CA ASN A 251 0.97 -6.83 -1.72
C ASN A 251 0.86 -5.30 -1.78
N ASP A 252 -0.18 -4.78 -2.44
CA ASP A 252 -0.39 -3.34 -2.62
C ASP A 252 -0.63 -2.60 -1.28
N ILE A 253 -1.26 -3.25 -0.30
CA ILE A 253 -1.62 -2.62 0.99
C ILE A 253 -0.51 -2.72 2.04
N LEU A 254 0.16 -3.86 2.17
CA LEU A 254 1.02 -4.16 3.32
C LEU A 254 2.52 -4.08 3.01
N LEU A 255 2.93 -4.32 1.76
CA LEU A 255 4.36 -4.39 1.44
C LEU A 255 4.96 -3.02 1.13
N GLY A 256 6.23 -2.83 1.51
CA GLY A 256 6.96 -1.57 1.29
C GLY A 256 6.48 -0.38 2.12
N ARG A 257 5.69 -0.62 3.18
CA ARG A 257 5.20 0.41 4.10
C ARG A 257 6.20 0.78 5.18
N SER A 258 6.06 1.98 5.74
CA SER A 258 6.73 2.36 6.99
C SER A 258 6.16 1.59 8.19
N ASN A 259 6.94 1.48 9.27
CA ASN A 259 6.45 0.91 10.52
C ASN A 259 5.24 1.66 11.07
N ALA A 260 5.25 3.00 10.94
CA ALA A 260 4.16 3.86 11.38
C ALA A 260 2.85 3.56 10.63
N ASP A 261 2.90 3.45 9.30
CA ASP A 261 1.72 3.14 8.49
C ASP A 261 1.18 1.74 8.76
N LEU A 262 2.06 0.72 8.86
CA LEU A 262 1.64 -0.64 9.21
C LEU A 262 0.96 -0.70 10.58
N ASN A 263 1.50 -0.01 11.58
CA ASN A 263 0.88 0.05 12.90
C ASN A 263 -0.46 0.79 12.88
N ALA A 264 -0.60 1.85 12.07
CA ALA A 264 -1.86 2.53 11.87
C ALA A 264 -2.92 1.61 11.24
N ILE A 265 -2.56 0.86 10.18
CA ILE A 265 -3.46 -0.12 9.53
C ILE A 265 -3.87 -1.22 10.52
N LYS A 266 -2.92 -1.83 11.27
CA LYS A 266 -3.20 -2.86 12.28
C LYS A 266 -4.18 -2.37 13.34
N THR A 267 -3.93 -1.19 13.88
CA THR A 267 -4.78 -0.57 14.92
C THR A 267 -6.18 -0.24 14.36
N SER A 268 -6.25 0.30 13.14
CA SER A 268 -7.51 0.58 12.46
C SER A 268 -8.31 -0.69 12.19
N TYR A 269 -7.64 -1.76 11.74
CA TYR A 269 -8.25 -3.06 11.48
C TYR A 269 -8.86 -3.66 12.75
N GLU A 270 -8.10 -3.71 13.84
CA GLU A 270 -8.57 -4.23 15.13
C GLU A 270 -9.74 -3.42 15.69
N ARG A 271 -9.68 -2.08 15.57
CA ARG A 271 -10.77 -1.20 15.98
C ARG A 271 -12.05 -1.45 15.19
N THR A 272 -11.93 -1.65 13.88
CA THR A 272 -13.06 -1.79 12.95
C THR A 272 -13.69 -3.18 13.02
N TYR A 273 -12.85 -4.23 12.98
CA TYR A 273 -13.33 -5.61 12.84
C TYR A 273 -13.25 -6.45 14.13
N ARG A 274 -12.63 -5.91 15.20
CA ARG A 274 -12.39 -6.64 16.47
C ARG A 274 -11.59 -7.92 16.25
N ARG A 275 -10.67 -7.90 15.28
CA ARG A 275 -9.83 -9.02 14.87
C ARG A 275 -8.39 -8.54 14.67
N SER A 276 -7.43 -9.43 14.82
CA SER A 276 -6.03 -9.15 14.52
C SER A 276 -5.79 -9.29 13.01
N LEU A 277 -5.32 -8.22 12.36
CA LEU A 277 -4.91 -8.28 10.94
C LEU A 277 -3.82 -9.34 10.72
N GLN A 278 -2.83 -9.38 11.62
CA GLN A 278 -1.74 -10.36 11.51
C GLN A 278 -2.30 -11.78 11.52
N LYS A 279 -3.21 -12.09 12.46
CA LYS A 279 -3.80 -13.42 12.55
C LYS A 279 -4.64 -13.77 11.32
N ASP A 280 -5.46 -12.85 10.82
CA ASP A 280 -6.30 -13.10 9.65
C ASP A 280 -5.44 -13.37 8.39
N VAL A 281 -4.33 -12.63 8.21
CA VAL A 281 -3.37 -12.85 7.13
C VAL A 281 -2.60 -14.17 7.30
N GLU A 282 -2.19 -14.52 8.53
CA GLU A 282 -1.51 -15.78 8.82
C GLU A 282 -2.41 -17.00 8.60
N ASP A 283 -3.69 -16.89 8.93
CA ASP A 283 -4.67 -17.97 8.75
C ASP A 283 -4.99 -18.20 7.26
N ASP A 284 -4.93 -17.16 6.43
CA ASP A 284 -5.30 -17.20 5.00
C ASP A 284 -4.12 -17.56 4.07
N LEU A 285 -2.90 -17.16 4.43
CA LEU A 285 -1.70 -17.45 3.64
C LEU A 285 -1.07 -18.80 4.03
N SER A 286 -0.32 -19.39 3.10
CA SER A 286 0.38 -20.64 3.32
C SER A 286 1.91 -20.51 3.28
N PHE A 287 2.60 -21.40 4.00
CA PHE A 287 4.06 -21.61 3.97
C PHE A 287 4.92 -20.32 3.94
N LYS A 288 5.72 -20.17 2.89
CA LYS A 288 6.75 -19.13 2.74
C LYS A 288 6.16 -17.72 2.69
N THR A 289 5.02 -17.53 2.04
CA THR A 289 4.33 -16.23 1.97
C THR A 289 3.78 -15.84 3.34
N ARG A 290 3.23 -16.78 4.10
CA ARG A 290 2.82 -16.55 5.50
C ARG A 290 3.98 -15.99 6.32
N ASN A 291 5.17 -16.63 6.24
CA ASN A 291 6.34 -16.18 7.00
C ASN A 291 6.74 -14.74 6.63
N LEU A 292 6.82 -14.40 5.34
CA LEU A 292 7.14 -13.04 4.89
C LEU A 292 6.16 -12.01 5.46
N PHE A 293 4.85 -12.25 5.32
CA PHE A 293 3.83 -11.31 5.82
C PHE A 293 3.78 -11.22 7.34
N THR A 294 4.00 -12.33 8.06
CA THR A 294 4.16 -12.32 9.52
C THR A 294 5.30 -11.41 9.95
N LEU A 295 6.46 -11.51 9.28
CA LEU A 295 7.62 -10.67 9.58
C LEU A 295 7.36 -9.19 9.24
N VAL A 296 6.75 -8.90 8.10
CA VAL A 296 6.36 -7.53 7.70
C VAL A 296 5.38 -6.91 8.70
N LEU A 297 4.36 -7.67 9.11
CA LEU A 297 3.32 -7.20 10.05
C LEU A 297 3.81 -7.00 11.49
N ARG A 298 5.03 -7.44 11.84
CA ARG A 298 5.69 -7.00 13.09
C ARG A 298 5.94 -5.50 13.10
N ALA A 299 6.01 -4.85 11.93
CA ALA A 299 6.31 -3.43 11.77
C ALA A 299 7.62 -3.04 12.48
N ALA A 300 8.67 -3.81 12.24
CA ALA A 300 9.98 -3.70 12.87
C ALA A 300 11.12 -3.62 11.84
N ARG A 301 10.85 -3.07 10.65
CA ARG A 301 11.90 -2.80 9.66
C ARG A 301 12.80 -1.66 10.12
N HIS A 302 14.04 -1.65 9.64
CA HIS A 302 14.95 -0.54 9.91
C HIS A 302 14.37 0.77 9.37
N GLU A 303 14.53 1.85 10.15
CA GLU A 303 14.07 3.16 9.74
C GLU A 303 14.96 3.74 8.64
N GLU A 304 14.39 4.55 7.75
CA GLU A 304 15.13 5.16 6.65
C GLU A 304 16.21 6.17 7.13
N SER A 305 16.10 6.65 8.38
CA SER A 305 17.09 7.50 9.04
C SER A 305 18.31 6.72 9.58
N ALA A 306 18.25 5.38 9.62
CA ALA A 306 19.38 4.56 10.04
C ALA A 306 20.49 4.58 9.00
N PRO A 307 21.77 4.66 9.43
CA PRO A 307 22.89 4.54 8.50
C PRO A 307 22.97 3.13 7.92
N VAL A 308 23.33 3.03 6.64
CA VAL A 308 23.52 1.74 5.97
C VAL A 308 24.90 1.18 6.32
N ASP A 309 24.95 -0.04 6.88
CA ASP A 309 26.20 -0.79 7.06
C ASP A 309 26.55 -1.55 5.76
N TYR A 310 27.41 -0.93 4.95
CA TYR A 310 27.83 -1.52 3.66
C TYR A 310 28.60 -2.85 3.80
N ARG A 311 29.23 -3.13 4.96
CA ARG A 311 29.89 -4.42 5.18
C ARG A 311 28.85 -5.52 5.42
N ALA A 312 27.84 -5.23 6.24
CA ALA A 312 26.71 -6.12 6.41
C ALA A 312 25.97 -6.36 5.09
N ILE A 313 25.74 -5.33 4.29
CA ILE A 313 25.11 -5.44 2.94
C ILE A 313 25.89 -6.35 1.99
N GLN A 314 27.23 -6.28 1.98
CA GLN A 314 28.06 -7.17 1.17
C GLN A 314 27.94 -8.64 1.61
N ALA A 315 27.85 -8.90 2.91
CA ALA A 315 27.63 -10.24 3.45
C ALA A 315 26.21 -10.74 3.08
N GLU A 316 25.19 -9.88 3.19
CA GLU A 316 23.81 -10.23 2.83
C GLU A 316 23.63 -10.53 1.35
N ALA A 317 24.35 -9.85 0.45
CA ALA A 317 24.37 -10.18 -0.98
C ALA A 317 24.90 -11.61 -1.22
N GLN A 318 25.89 -12.05 -0.45
CA GLN A 318 26.40 -13.43 -0.50
C GLN A 318 25.40 -14.42 0.07
N ASN A 319 24.79 -14.08 1.20
CA ASN A 319 23.80 -14.93 1.88
C ASN A 319 22.58 -15.20 0.97
N ILE A 320 22.03 -14.16 0.30
CA ILE A 320 20.91 -14.33 -0.66
C ILE A 320 21.33 -15.30 -1.77
N HIS A 321 22.49 -15.07 -2.40
CA HIS A 321 22.94 -15.94 -3.47
C HIS A 321 23.13 -17.37 -2.99
N GLY A 322 23.75 -17.57 -1.82
CA GLY A 322 23.93 -18.89 -1.21
C GLY A 322 22.60 -19.57 -0.85
N ALA A 323 21.68 -18.83 -0.22
CA ALA A 323 20.37 -19.34 0.18
C ALA A 323 19.49 -19.78 -1.00
N THR A 324 19.66 -19.17 -2.17
CA THR A 324 18.85 -19.44 -3.36
C THR A 324 19.55 -20.37 -4.36
N ALA A 325 20.90 -20.44 -4.38
CA ALA A 325 21.66 -21.30 -5.28
C ALA A 325 21.62 -22.79 -4.88
N ALA A 326 21.23 -23.12 -3.67
CA ALA A 326 21.10 -24.49 -3.20
C ALA A 326 19.86 -25.15 -3.84
N ARG A 327 20.05 -25.94 -4.89
CA ARG A 327 18.99 -26.58 -5.69
C ARG A 327 18.02 -27.49 -4.90
N ILE A 328 18.37 -27.87 -3.67
CA ILE A 328 17.62 -28.86 -2.90
C ILE A 328 16.75 -28.24 -1.81
N VAL A 329 17.18 -27.14 -1.18
CA VAL A 329 16.39 -26.43 -0.17
C VAL A 329 16.67 -24.94 -0.33
N ASN A 330 15.74 -24.24 -0.98
CA ASN A 330 15.75 -22.78 -1.04
C ASN A 330 15.46 -22.24 0.36
N ASN A 331 16.45 -21.63 1.02
CA ASN A 331 16.24 -21.04 2.37
C ASN A 331 15.49 -19.70 2.26
N ALA A 332 14.21 -19.81 1.88
CA ALA A 332 13.33 -18.66 1.72
C ALA A 332 13.17 -17.85 3.01
N ASP A 333 13.38 -18.45 4.18
CA ASP A 333 13.20 -17.78 5.47
C ASP A 333 14.26 -16.69 5.71
N GLU A 334 15.50 -16.92 5.29
CA GLU A 334 16.56 -15.90 5.32
C GLU A 334 16.20 -14.71 4.42
N VAL A 335 15.75 -14.99 3.19
CA VAL A 335 15.33 -13.96 2.24
C VAL A 335 14.11 -13.19 2.79
N CYS A 336 13.10 -13.87 3.34
CA CYS A 336 11.95 -13.23 3.99
C CYS A 336 12.38 -12.31 5.13
N SER A 337 13.26 -12.80 6.00
CA SER A 337 13.77 -12.03 7.14
C SER A 337 14.52 -10.78 6.69
N LEU A 338 15.39 -10.92 5.71
CA LEU A 338 16.16 -9.80 5.17
C LEU A 338 15.23 -8.74 4.55
N PHE A 339 14.31 -9.15 3.67
CA PHE A 339 13.40 -8.23 3.00
C PHE A 339 12.42 -7.53 3.95
N ALA A 340 11.95 -8.24 4.97
CA ALA A 340 11.02 -7.68 5.95
C ALA A 340 11.67 -6.67 6.91
N ARG A 341 12.97 -6.85 7.25
CA ARG A 341 13.67 -5.96 8.18
C ARG A 341 14.36 -4.78 7.53
N SER A 342 14.69 -4.87 6.22
CA SER A 342 15.51 -3.86 5.54
C SER A 342 14.75 -2.57 5.24
N SER A 343 15.40 -1.42 5.42
CA SER A 343 14.97 -0.13 4.90
C SER A 343 15.09 -0.09 3.37
N ASN A 344 14.45 0.89 2.73
CA ASN A 344 14.61 1.08 1.28
C ASN A 344 16.06 1.42 0.91
N ASN A 345 16.76 2.17 1.78
CA ASN A 345 18.19 2.50 1.58
C ASN A 345 19.04 1.24 1.58
N GLU A 346 18.81 0.32 2.51
CA GLU A 346 19.51 -0.97 2.57
C GLU A 346 19.21 -1.85 1.36
N LEU A 347 17.94 -1.93 0.92
CA LEU A 347 17.58 -2.71 -0.27
C LEU A 347 18.20 -2.14 -1.56
N ARG A 348 18.34 -0.81 -1.69
CA ARG A 348 19.08 -0.19 -2.81
C ARG A 348 20.56 -0.57 -2.78
N ALA A 349 21.19 -0.44 -1.62
CA ALA A 349 22.59 -0.83 -1.44
C ALA A 349 22.80 -2.33 -1.70
N LEU A 350 21.87 -3.17 -1.25
CA LEU A 350 21.87 -4.60 -1.49
C LEU A 350 21.78 -4.95 -2.99
N ASN A 351 20.85 -4.31 -3.72
CA ASN A 351 20.72 -4.49 -5.16
C ASN A 351 22.01 -4.08 -5.91
N GLN A 352 22.64 -2.99 -5.48
CA GLN A 352 23.91 -2.55 -6.04
C GLN A 352 25.02 -3.57 -5.76
N ALA A 353 25.24 -3.95 -4.50
CA ALA A 353 26.26 -4.91 -4.09
C ALA A 353 26.07 -6.27 -4.77
N PHE A 354 24.83 -6.73 -4.92
CA PHE A 354 24.49 -7.96 -5.63
C PHE A 354 24.85 -7.87 -7.12
N SER A 355 24.51 -6.76 -7.77
CA SER A 355 24.78 -6.55 -9.19
C SER A 355 26.28 -6.44 -9.50
N GLU A 356 27.04 -5.76 -8.64
CA GLU A 356 28.50 -5.65 -8.77
C GLU A 356 29.18 -7.01 -8.64
N ARG A 357 28.71 -7.85 -7.72
CA ARG A 357 29.33 -9.13 -7.42
C ARG A 357 28.96 -10.25 -8.40
N TYR A 358 27.71 -10.30 -8.82
CA TYR A 358 27.18 -11.42 -9.61
C TYR A 358 26.85 -11.07 -11.05
N HIS A 359 27.08 -9.83 -11.47
CA HIS A 359 26.84 -9.32 -12.84
C HIS A 359 25.39 -9.53 -13.32
N THR A 360 24.45 -9.59 -12.39
CA THR A 360 23.01 -9.66 -12.63
C THR A 360 22.28 -8.86 -11.57
N SER A 361 21.11 -8.29 -11.90
CA SER A 361 20.33 -7.56 -10.92
C SER A 361 19.71 -8.51 -9.87
N LEU A 362 19.52 -8.03 -8.64
CA LEU A 362 18.80 -8.77 -7.61
C LEU A 362 17.36 -9.08 -8.07
N GLU A 363 16.73 -8.17 -8.82
CA GLU A 363 15.40 -8.38 -9.40
C GLU A 363 15.36 -9.60 -10.33
N ALA A 364 16.26 -9.67 -11.31
CA ALA A 364 16.35 -10.79 -12.24
C ALA A 364 16.67 -12.12 -11.52
N HIS A 365 17.47 -12.06 -10.46
CA HIS A 365 17.77 -13.22 -9.63
C HIS A 365 16.52 -13.72 -8.88
N LEU A 366 15.74 -12.81 -8.27
CA LEU A 366 14.49 -13.18 -7.60
C LEU A 366 13.45 -13.75 -8.58
N GLU A 367 13.34 -13.17 -9.77
CA GLU A 367 12.43 -13.67 -10.82
C GLU A 367 12.75 -15.11 -11.24
N LYS A 368 14.03 -15.47 -11.25
CA LYS A 368 14.50 -16.81 -11.59
C LYS A 368 14.30 -17.82 -10.46
N GLU A 369 14.58 -17.42 -9.21
CA GLU A 369 14.65 -18.34 -8.07
C GLU A 369 13.30 -18.53 -7.34
N PHE A 370 12.36 -17.59 -7.49
CA PHE A 370 11.05 -17.64 -6.86
C PHE A 370 9.90 -17.69 -7.89
N SER A 371 8.75 -18.19 -7.47
CA SER A 371 7.54 -18.25 -8.30
C SER A 371 6.29 -17.89 -7.49
N GLY A 372 5.15 -17.71 -8.19
CA GLY A 372 3.86 -17.42 -7.57
C GLY A 372 3.88 -16.19 -6.68
N HIS A 373 3.04 -16.17 -5.65
CA HIS A 373 2.87 -15.04 -4.74
C HIS A 373 4.18 -14.62 -4.04
N MET A 374 5.05 -15.58 -3.70
CA MET A 374 6.33 -15.27 -3.06
C MET A 374 7.21 -14.38 -3.95
N LYS A 375 7.31 -14.70 -5.24
CA LYS A 375 8.03 -13.89 -6.22
C LYS A 375 7.43 -12.47 -6.31
N GLU A 376 6.11 -12.40 -6.48
CA GLU A 376 5.41 -11.11 -6.61
C GLU A 376 5.60 -10.22 -5.36
N ALA A 377 5.56 -10.82 -4.17
CA ALA A 377 5.74 -10.11 -2.90
C ALA A 377 7.17 -9.57 -2.74
N LEU A 378 8.20 -10.40 -2.98
CA LEU A 378 9.60 -9.96 -2.91
C LEU A 378 9.90 -8.87 -3.94
N LEU A 379 9.42 -9.03 -5.18
CA LEU A 379 9.58 -8.01 -6.22
C LEU A 379 8.83 -6.73 -5.88
N HIS A 380 7.65 -6.81 -5.25
CA HIS A 380 6.93 -5.63 -4.80
C HIS A 380 7.74 -4.81 -3.78
N ILE A 381 8.35 -5.49 -2.78
CA ILE A 381 9.21 -4.84 -1.79
C ILE A 381 10.43 -4.22 -2.46
N LEU A 382 11.15 -4.99 -3.29
CA LEU A 382 12.36 -4.52 -3.95
C LEU A 382 12.08 -3.32 -4.87
N ARG A 383 11.08 -3.42 -5.75
CA ARG A 383 10.67 -2.35 -6.66
C ARG A 383 10.20 -1.10 -5.92
N THR A 384 9.57 -1.26 -4.75
CA THR A 384 9.24 -0.12 -3.86
C THR A 384 10.50 0.61 -3.39
N ALA A 385 11.54 -0.13 -3.05
CA ALA A 385 12.79 0.45 -2.60
C ALA A 385 13.57 1.10 -3.75
N LEU A 386 13.61 0.47 -4.93
CA LEU A 386 14.40 0.94 -6.07
C LEU A 386 13.78 2.15 -6.76
N ASP A 387 12.54 2.03 -7.19
CA ASP A 387 11.78 3.08 -7.89
C ASP A 387 10.27 2.88 -7.69
N PRO A 388 9.67 3.50 -6.67
CA PRO A 388 8.25 3.37 -6.39
C PRO A 388 7.36 3.92 -7.51
N ALA A 389 7.83 4.90 -8.27
CA ALA A 389 7.06 5.48 -9.37
C ALA A 389 7.01 4.52 -10.57
N MET A 390 8.12 3.91 -10.92
CA MET A 390 8.18 2.88 -11.96
C MET A 390 7.40 1.63 -11.54
N ARG A 391 7.47 1.22 -10.26
CA ARG A 391 6.64 0.13 -9.73
C ARG A 391 5.16 0.39 -9.99
N ASP A 392 4.65 1.56 -9.59
CA ASP A 392 3.23 1.89 -9.74
C ASP A 392 2.82 2.06 -11.19
N ALA A 393 3.69 2.59 -12.06
CA ALA A 393 3.46 2.64 -13.49
C ALA A 393 3.28 1.24 -14.10
N VAL A 394 4.12 0.28 -13.70
CA VAL A 394 4.00 -1.13 -14.12
C VAL A 394 2.73 -1.76 -13.61
N LEU A 395 2.41 -1.57 -12.32
CA LEU A 395 1.21 -2.12 -11.70
C LEU A 395 -0.07 -1.57 -12.34
N LEU A 396 -0.10 -0.30 -12.74
CA LEU A 396 -1.23 0.30 -13.46
C LEU A 396 -1.38 -0.32 -14.87
N GLU A 397 -0.27 -0.49 -15.62
CA GLU A 397 -0.35 -1.15 -16.93
C GLU A 397 -0.81 -2.60 -16.84
N GLU A 398 -0.42 -3.34 -15.81
CA GLU A 398 -0.89 -4.72 -15.57
C GLU A 398 -2.41 -4.81 -15.39
N CYS A 399 -3.09 -3.73 -14.99
CA CYS A 399 -4.54 -3.68 -14.92
C CYS A 399 -5.19 -3.56 -16.30
N MET A 400 -4.48 -2.98 -17.25
CA MET A 400 -4.97 -2.59 -18.57
C MET A 400 -4.39 -3.44 -19.71
N LYS A 401 -3.41 -4.30 -19.41
CA LYS A 401 -2.74 -5.16 -20.39
C LYS A 401 -3.55 -6.43 -20.64
N GLY A 402 -3.77 -6.77 -21.91
CA GLY A 402 -4.42 -8.02 -22.32
C GLY A 402 -5.85 -7.80 -22.79
N MET A 403 -6.67 -8.84 -22.66
CA MET A 403 -8.08 -8.79 -23.07
C MET A 403 -8.92 -8.35 -21.86
N GLY A 404 -9.52 -7.16 -21.95
CA GLY A 404 -10.31 -6.55 -20.89
C GLY A 404 -9.46 -5.88 -19.81
N THR A 405 -10.14 -5.16 -18.91
CA THR A 405 -9.53 -4.39 -17.82
C THR A 405 -9.78 -5.09 -16.49
N LYS A 406 -8.77 -5.11 -15.63
CA LYS A 406 -8.91 -5.55 -14.23
C LYS A 406 -9.41 -4.36 -13.38
N ASP A 407 -10.69 -4.01 -13.57
CA ASP A 407 -11.25 -2.75 -13.09
C ASP A 407 -11.11 -2.56 -11.57
N GLU A 408 -11.37 -3.60 -10.76
CA GLU A 408 -11.18 -3.55 -9.31
C GLU A 408 -9.76 -3.13 -8.92
N ARG A 409 -8.74 -3.75 -9.54
CA ARG A 409 -7.33 -3.43 -9.31
C ARG A 409 -7.00 -2.02 -9.77
N LEU A 410 -7.56 -1.62 -10.92
CA LEU A 410 -7.32 -0.29 -11.48
C LEU A 410 -7.86 0.80 -10.56
N VAL A 411 -9.07 0.65 -10.02
CA VAL A 411 -9.64 1.58 -9.03
C VAL A 411 -8.72 1.72 -7.83
N VAL A 412 -8.36 0.61 -7.18
CA VAL A 412 -7.51 0.62 -5.99
C VAL A 412 -6.18 1.32 -6.27
N ARG A 413 -5.51 0.99 -7.37
CA ARG A 413 -4.19 1.53 -7.71
C ARG A 413 -4.24 3.00 -8.12
N VAL A 414 -5.28 3.44 -8.83
CA VAL A 414 -5.47 4.88 -9.14
C VAL A 414 -5.73 5.69 -7.88
N VAL A 415 -6.61 5.22 -6.98
CA VAL A 415 -6.87 5.89 -5.70
C VAL A 415 -5.60 6.00 -4.86
N ARG A 416 -4.78 4.97 -4.83
CA ARG A 416 -3.53 4.96 -4.05
C ARG A 416 -2.50 5.98 -4.55
N VAL A 417 -2.29 6.08 -5.86
CA VAL A 417 -1.35 7.07 -6.42
C VAL A 417 -1.90 8.50 -6.38
N HIS A 418 -3.22 8.64 -6.35
CA HIS A 418 -3.90 9.94 -6.25
C HIS A 418 -3.57 10.71 -4.96
N TRP A 419 -3.39 10.01 -3.82
CA TRP A 419 -3.19 10.65 -2.52
C TRP A 419 -1.92 11.48 -2.40
N ASN A 420 -0.92 11.26 -3.24
CA ASN A 420 0.31 12.03 -3.25
C ASN A 420 0.55 12.61 -4.65
N ARG A 421 0.22 13.88 -4.83
CA ARG A 421 0.33 14.57 -6.13
C ARG A 421 1.74 14.53 -6.72
N GLN A 422 2.78 14.71 -5.89
CA GLN A 422 4.16 14.64 -6.36
C GLN A 422 4.51 13.22 -6.84
N HIS A 423 4.08 12.21 -6.11
CA HIS A 423 4.28 10.82 -6.50
C HIS A 423 3.50 10.49 -7.79
N LEU A 424 2.26 10.93 -7.91
CA LEU A 424 1.44 10.77 -9.12
C LEU A 424 2.15 11.33 -10.36
N GLU A 425 2.73 12.54 -10.27
CA GLU A 425 3.48 13.13 -11.38
C GLU A 425 4.75 12.31 -11.71
N ASN A 426 5.38 11.70 -10.72
CA ASN A 426 6.50 10.78 -10.94
C ASN A 426 6.02 9.49 -11.65
N VAL A 427 4.87 8.93 -11.25
CA VAL A 427 4.26 7.76 -11.89
C VAL A 427 3.91 8.04 -13.35
N LYS A 428 3.32 9.20 -13.66
CA LYS A 428 3.01 9.61 -15.03
C LYS A 428 4.25 9.70 -15.90
N ARG A 429 5.34 10.28 -15.37
CA ARG A 429 6.64 10.35 -16.05
C ARG A 429 7.27 8.96 -16.27
N ALA A 430 7.25 8.12 -15.25
CA ALA A 430 7.75 6.74 -15.34
C ALA A 430 6.96 5.92 -16.36
N TYR A 431 5.64 6.08 -16.37
CA TYR A 431 4.76 5.43 -17.33
C TYR A 431 5.09 5.87 -18.79
N GLN A 432 5.19 7.18 -19.02
CA GLN A 432 5.59 7.73 -20.33
C GLN A 432 6.97 7.25 -20.77
N GLN A 433 7.92 7.18 -19.82
CA GLN A 433 9.27 6.69 -20.10
C GLN A 433 9.28 5.22 -20.56
N LYS A 434 8.52 4.37 -19.84
CA LYS A 434 8.51 2.92 -20.08
C LYS A 434 7.65 2.51 -21.26
N TYR A 435 6.44 3.07 -21.36
CA TYR A 435 5.45 2.63 -22.33
C TYR A 435 5.29 3.57 -23.53
N LYS A 436 5.99 4.71 -23.52
CA LYS A 436 5.92 5.75 -24.58
C LYS A 436 4.49 6.26 -24.83
N GLN A 437 3.66 6.18 -23.82
CA GLN A 437 2.24 6.53 -23.84
C GLN A 437 1.87 7.33 -22.59
N ASP A 438 0.93 8.29 -22.74
CA ASP A 438 0.37 9.02 -21.60
C ASP A 438 -0.58 8.14 -20.78
N LEU A 439 -0.39 8.13 -19.44
CA LEU A 439 -1.16 7.30 -18.52
C LEU A 439 -2.65 7.66 -18.51
N VAL A 440 -2.98 8.96 -18.51
CA VAL A 440 -4.38 9.42 -18.49
C VAL A 440 -5.09 9.00 -19.79
N LYS A 441 -4.41 9.15 -20.93
CA LYS A 441 -4.92 8.70 -22.23
C LYS A 441 -5.12 7.18 -22.27
N ARG A 442 -4.20 6.41 -21.67
CA ARG A 442 -4.29 4.96 -21.58
C ARG A 442 -5.50 4.52 -20.76
N VAL A 443 -5.69 5.09 -19.56
CA VAL A 443 -6.87 4.82 -18.71
C VAL A 443 -8.16 5.21 -19.41
N ARG A 444 -8.18 6.37 -20.10
CA ARG A 444 -9.34 6.80 -20.90
C ARG A 444 -9.68 5.83 -22.03
N GLY A 445 -8.70 5.18 -22.63
CA GLY A 445 -8.91 4.18 -23.68
C GLY A 445 -9.48 2.84 -23.18
N GLU A 446 -9.29 2.52 -21.90
CA GLU A 446 -9.66 1.22 -21.31
C GLU A 446 -10.96 1.26 -20.49
N THR A 447 -11.46 2.45 -20.17
CA THR A 447 -12.61 2.64 -19.29
C THR A 447 -13.70 3.47 -19.96
N SER A 448 -14.90 3.55 -19.38
CA SER A 448 -16.03 4.31 -19.95
C SER A 448 -16.93 4.91 -18.88
N GLY A 449 -17.83 5.83 -19.28
CA GLY A 449 -18.84 6.41 -18.41
C GLY A 449 -18.30 7.26 -17.26
N ASP A 450 -19.04 7.30 -16.15
CA ASP A 450 -18.66 8.04 -14.94
C ASP A 450 -17.45 7.43 -14.24
N TYR A 451 -17.30 6.12 -14.33
CA TYR A 451 -16.12 5.41 -13.87
C TYR A 451 -14.85 5.96 -14.55
N GLN A 452 -14.84 6.07 -15.89
CA GLN A 452 -13.74 6.69 -16.63
C GLN A 452 -13.51 8.14 -16.19
N ARG A 453 -14.59 8.94 -16.10
CA ARG A 453 -14.49 10.36 -15.69
C ARG A 453 -13.86 10.52 -14.31
N LEU A 454 -14.22 9.65 -13.36
CA LEU A 454 -13.64 9.64 -12.02
C LEU A 454 -12.14 9.32 -12.05
N LEU A 455 -11.75 8.21 -12.71
CA LEU A 455 -10.34 7.82 -12.77
C LEU A 455 -9.47 8.89 -13.44
N VAL A 456 -9.97 9.45 -14.54
CA VAL A 456 -9.27 10.54 -15.26
C VAL A 456 -9.13 11.76 -14.36
N ALA A 457 -10.19 12.18 -13.66
CA ALA A 457 -10.14 13.34 -12.75
C ALA A 457 -9.20 13.16 -11.55
N MET A 458 -8.99 11.92 -11.11
CA MET A 458 -8.00 11.61 -10.06
C MET A 458 -6.57 11.64 -10.58
N LEU A 459 -6.34 11.36 -11.86
CA LEU A 459 -5.02 11.35 -12.48
C LEU A 459 -4.59 12.70 -13.06
N GLU A 460 -5.51 13.61 -13.32
CA GLU A 460 -5.26 15.00 -13.75
C GLU A 460 -4.85 15.90 -12.57
#